data_c54518de6362fd602d5a340557dac9d9
#
_entry.id   c54518de6362fd602d5a340557dac9d9
#
_cell.length_a   1.000
_cell.length_b   1.000
_cell.length_c   1.000
_cell.angle_alpha   90.00
_cell.angle_beta   90.00
_cell.angle_gamma   90.00
#
_symmetry.space_group_name_H-M   'P 1'
#
loop_
_entity.id
_entity.type
_entity.pdbx_description
1 polymer ?
#
loop_
_entity_poly.entity_id
_entity_poly.type
_entity_poly.pdbx_seq_one_letter_code
_entity_poly.pdbx_strand_id
1 'polypeptide(L)'
;TILKVGGDGALRQHFLDMGLIQGAEVTVIKYAPMGDPVELRIHSYELTIRLSDAEQIEVSEPYCIDNKAVENVKMNSIVKEHPGFGEGGRYHDKENENPLPDDEKLTFLTVYHQNCGKTTLFNVLTGSNQHIGNFPGVTVDRKDGVIKGYPDTLITDLPGIYSMSPYSSEEIVTREFLLMDKPKGIINILDATNIERNLYLSMQLMELGIPMVIALNMMDEVRVNGGSVRINAIEELLGVPVIPIS
;
A
#
# COMPACT_ATOMS: atom_id res chain seq x y z
N THR A 1 -22.46 11.54 -5.62
CA THR A 1 -21.49 12.43 -4.96
C THR A 1 -21.72 12.40 -3.46
N ILE A 2 -20.65 12.38 -2.65
CA ILE A 2 -20.71 12.44 -1.19
C ILE A 2 -21.12 13.86 -0.76
N LEU A 3 -22.22 13.97 -0.03
CA LEU A 3 -22.72 15.24 0.51
C LEU A 3 -22.16 15.51 1.89
N LYS A 4 -22.05 14.47 2.72
CA LYS A 4 -21.59 14.58 4.09
C LYS A 4 -20.94 13.27 4.54
N VAL A 5 -19.84 13.40 5.28
CA VAL A 5 -19.19 12.27 5.95
C VAL A 5 -19.51 12.39 7.44
N GLY A 6 -20.29 11.42 7.94
CA GLY A 6 -20.66 11.30 9.35
C GLY A 6 -19.59 10.57 10.14
N GLY A 7 -20.00 10.01 11.28
CA GLY A 7 -19.12 9.39 12.24
C GLY A 7 -18.40 10.40 13.13
N ASP A 8 -17.90 9.93 14.26
CA ASP A 8 -17.20 10.74 15.26
C ASP A 8 -15.76 10.25 15.45
N GLY A 9 -14.86 11.17 15.77
CA GLY A 9 -13.48 10.84 16.15
C GLY A 9 -12.74 9.97 15.12
N ALA A 10 -12.34 8.77 15.55
CA ALA A 10 -11.53 7.84 14.77
C ALA A 10 -12.24 7.31 13.51
N LEU A 11 -13.56 7.06 13.57
CA LEU A 11 -14.32 6.58 12.41
C LEU A 11 -14.33 7.62 11.28
N ARG A 12 -14.59 8.89 11.63
CA ARG A 12 -14.57 9.96 10.63
C ARG A 12 -13.19 10.15 10.02
N GLN A 13 -12.13 10.09 10.84
CA GLN A 13 -10.76 10.18 10.35
C GLN A 13 -10.46 9.04 9.39
N HIS A 14 -10.88 7.82 9.73
CA HIS A 14 -10.72 6.64 8.88
C HIS A 14 -11.40 6.82 7.51
N PHE A 15 -12.60 7.39 7.47
CA PHE A 15 -13.25 7.71 6.19
C PHE A 15 -12.46 8.72 5.36
N LEU A 16 -11.93 9.75 6.00
CA LEU A 16 -11.11 10.75 5.32
C LEU A 16 -9.80 10.16 4.80
N ASP A 17 -9.17 9.29 5.58
CA ASP A 17 -7.94 8.58 5.21
C ASP A 17 -8.19 7.62 4.02
N MET A 18 -9.38 7.03 3.94
CA MET A 18 -9.83 6.26 2.77
C MET A 18 -10.22 7.13 1.56
N GLY A 19 -10.15 8.45 1.66
CA GLY A 19 -10.53 9.37 0.58
C GLY A 19 -12.04 9.58 0.42
N LEU A 20 -12.85 9.17 1.40
CA LEU A 20 -14.28 9.45 1.47
C LEU A 20 -14.47 10.90 1.94
N ILE A 21 -14.30 11.84 1.04
CA ILE A 21 -14.41 13.28 1.33
C ILE A 21 -15.67 13.88 0.72
N GLN A 22 -16.14 14.99 1.29
CA GLN A 22 -17.28 15.71 0.73
C GLN A 22 -16.96 16.21 -0.69
N GLY A 23 -17.88 15.98 -1.62
CA GLY A 23 -17.72 16.32 -3.03
C GLY A 23 -17.10 15.20 -3.87
N ALA A 24 -16.54 14.13 -3.28
CA ALA A 24 -16.03 13.00 -4.05
C ALA A 24 -17.17 12.23 -4.72
N GLU A 25 -16.92 11.77 -5.94
CA GLU A 25 -17.82 10.85 -6.63
C GLU A 25 -17.56 9.42 -6.17
N VAL A 26 -18.63 8.72 -5.81
CA VAL A 26 -18.59 7.33 -5.38
C VAL A 26 -19.49 6.48 -6.26
N THR A 27 -18.98 5.35 -6.72
CA THR A 27 -19.74 4.38 -7.52
C THR A 27 -19.82 3.07 -6.75
N VAL A 28 -21.03 2.53 -6.58
CA VAL A 28 -21.23 1.20 -6.01
C VAL A 28 -20.89 0.17 -7.08
N ILE A 29 -19.91 -0.70 -6.81
CA ILE A 29 -19.49 -1.76 -7.73
C ILE A 29 -20.34 -3.01 -7.50
N LYS A 30 -20.31 -3.51 -6.28
CA LYS A 30 -21.10 -4.69 -5.88
C LYS A 30 -21.26 -4.79 -4.38
N TYR A 31 -22.17 -5.66 -3.98
CA TYR A 31 -22.30 -6.11 -2.59
C TYR A 31 -21.71 -7.52 -2.47
N ALA A 32 -21.17 -7.84 -1.31
CA ALA A 32 -20.78 -9.22 -1.01
C ALA A 32 -22.00 -10.15 -1.11
N PRO A 33 -21.81 -11.47 -1.32
CA PRO A 33 -22.91 -12.42 -1.50
C PRO A 33 -23.98 -12.42 -0.38
N MET A 34 -23.60 -12.03 0.83
CA MET A 34 -24.50 -11.88 1.98
C MET A 34 -24.96 -10.44 2.21
N GLY A 35 -24.66 -9.53 1.29
CA GLY A 35 -25.04 -8.12 1.35
C GLY A 35 -24.04 -7.20 2.03
N ASP A 36 -23.17 -7.69 2.89
CA ASP A 36 -22.14 -6.94 3.62
C ASP A 36 -20.79 -7.67 3.48
N PRO A 37 -19.70 -6.96 3.18
CA PRO A 37 -19.55 -5.52 2.94
C PRO A 37 -19.95 -5.05 1.52
N VAL A 38 -19.96 -3.74 1.31
CA VAL A 38 -20.13 -3.12 0.00
C VAL A 38 -18.80 -2.70 -0.58
N GLU A 39 -18.60 -2.96 -1.87
CA GLU A 39 -17.44 -2.52 -2.64
C GLU A 39 -17.80 -1.27 -3.43
N LEU A 40 -17.01 -0.23 -3.22
CA LEU A 40 -17.19 1.09 -3.80
C LEU A 40 -15.98 1.47 -4.62
N ARG A 41 -16.19 2.25 -5.70
CA ARG A 41 -15.12 2.92 -6.43
C ARG A 41 -15.17 4.40 -6.15
N ILE A 42 -14.03 4.96 -5.78
CA ILE A 42 -13.83 6.40 -5.54
C ILE A 42 -12.61 6.82 -6.35
N HIS A 43 -12.76 7.89 -7.14
CA HIS A 43 -11.73 8.29 -8.08
C HIS A 43 -11.31 7.13 -8.99
N SER A 44 -10.09 6.61 -8.84
CA SER A 44 -9.53 5.53 -9.65
C SER A 44 -9.36 4.20 -8.88
N TYR A 45 -9.83 4.09 -7.65
CA TYR A 45 -9.60 2.89 -6.83
C TYR A 45 -10.88 2.32 -6.21
N GLU A 46 -10.81 1.05 -5.84
CA GLU A 46 -11.89 0.31 -5.19
C GLU A 46 -11.58 0.15 -3.71
N LEU A 47 -12.58 0.36 -2.89
CA LEU A 47 -12.52 0.15 -1.45
C LEU A 47 -13.73 -0.64 -0.99
N THR A 48 -13.56 -1.35 0.10
CA THR A 48 -14.62 -2.16 0.71
C THR A 48 -14.93 -1.61 2.10
N ILE A 49 -16.18 -1.30 2.35
CA ILE A 49 -16.64 -0.83 3.67
C ILE A 49 -17.83 -1.64 4.15
N ARG A 50 -18.01 -1.74 5.46
CA ARG A 50 -19.20 -2.37 6.04
C ARG A 50 -20.43 -1.48 5.84
N LEU A 51 -21.60 -2.09 5.69
CA LEU A 51 -22.84 -1.33 5.54
C LEU A 51 -23.11 -0.42 6.74
N SER A 52 -22.83 -0.88 7.96
CA SER A 52 -22.96 -0.07 9.18
C SER A 52 -22.15 1.24 9.12
N ASP A 53 -20.99 1.19 8.46
CA ASP A 53 -20.11 2.34 8.30
C ASP A 53 -20.57 3.20 7.12
N ALA A 54 -21.01 2.56 6.03
CA ALA A 54 -21.56 3.23 4.85
C ALA A 54 -22.81 4.07 5.19
N GLU A 55 -23.65 3.63 6.13
CA GLU A 55 -24.82 4.37 6.63
C GLU A 55 -24.48 5.73 7.25
N GLN A 56 -23.22 5.94 7.64
CA GLN A 56 -22.74 7.22 8.15
C GLN A 56 -22.38 8.23 7.04
N ILE A 57 -22.45 7.81 5.78
CA ILE A 57 -22.07 8.64 4.63
C ILE A 57 -23.32 9.02 3.86
N GLU A 58 -23.60 10.32 3.83
CA GLU A 58 -24.73 10.87 3.08
C GLU A 58 -24.29 11.17 1.63
N VAL A 59 -25.01 10.61 0.67
CA VAL A 59 -24.74 10.77 -0.77
C VAL A 59 -25.91 11.45 -1.47
N SER A 60 -25.63 12.09 -2.62
CA SER A 60 -26.65 12.63 -3.50
C SER A 60 -27.47 11.51 -4.15
N GLU A 61 -28.60 11.87 -4.75
CA GLU A 61 -29.37 10.92 -5.54
C GLU A 61 -28.50 10.24 -6.59
N PRO A 62 -28.59 8.89 -6.71
CA PRO A 62 -27.78 8.13 -7.66
C PRO A 62 -28.21 8.47 -9.11
N TYR A 63 -27.23 8.60 -9.99
CA TYR A 63 -27.46 8.72 -11.42
C TYR A 63 -26.69 7.61 -12.16
N CYS A 64 -27.30 7.08 -13.24
CA CYS A 64 -26.63 6.09 -14.08
C CYS A 64 -25.66 6.81 -15.01
N ILE A 65 -24.39 6.41 -14.96
CA ILE A 65 -23.39 6.88 -15.93
C ILE A 65 -23.48 5.98 -17.15
N ASP A 66 -23.95 6.52 -18.27
CA ASP A 66 -23.81 5.85 -19.57
C ASP A 66 -22.31 5.87 -19.95
N ASN A 67 -21.72 4.69 -20.01
CA ASN A 67 -20.32 4.47 -20.41
C ASN A 67 -20.11 4.84 -21.89
N LYS A 68 -20.04 6.13 -22.20
CA LYS A 68 -19.53 6.61 -23.51
C LYS A 68 -18.50 7.69 -23.30
N ALA A 69 -17.29 7.37 -23.80
CA ALA A 69 -16.15 8.25 -24.05
C ALA A 69 -15.25 8.62 -22.85
N VAL A 70 -14.33 7.74 -22.55
CA VAL A 70 -13.00 8.18 -22.09
C VAL A 70 -12.14 8.32 -23.35
N GLU A 71 -12.04 9.53 -23.87
CA GLU A 71 -11.08 9.83 -24.94
C GLU A 71 -9.66 9.79 -24.36
N ASN A 72 -8.85 8.92 -24.97
CA ASN A 72 -7.43 8.76 -24.67
C ASN A 72 -6.65 10.07 -24.94
N VAL A 73 -6.28 10.75 -23.89
CA VAL A 73 -5.25 11.80 -23.97
C VAL A 73 -3.89 11.09 -24.08
N LYS A 74 -3.37 10.97 -25.28
CA LYS A 74 -2.00 10.52 -25.53
C LYS A 74 -1.03 11.59 -25.04
N MET A 75 -0.50 11.43 -23.85
CA MET A 75 0.67 12.18 -23.40
C MET A 75 1.93 11.58 -24.01
N ASN A 76 2.41 12.16 -25.09
CA ASN A 76 3.74 11.85 -25.64
C ASN A 76 4.82 12.47 -24.73
N SER A 77 5.18 11.79 -23.66
CA SER A 77 6.41 12.07 -22.93
C SER A 77 7.37 10.90 -23.11
N ILE A 78 8.56 11.18 -23.61
CA ILE A 78 9.66 10.21 -23.66
C ILE A 78 10.03 9.93 -22.17
N VAL A 79 9.51 8.85 -21.64
CA VAL A 79 9.84 8.39 -20.29
C VAL A 79 11.14 7.60 -20.39
N LYS A 80 12.20 8.07 -19.71
CA LYS A 80 13.40 7.26 -19.53
C LYS A 80 13.04 6.03 -18.72
N GLU A 81 13.39 4.86 -19.20
CA GLU A 81 13.26 3.63 -18.39
C GLU A 81 14.08 3.76 -17.11
N HIS A 82 13.55 3.20 -16.02
CA HIS A 82 14.28 3.08 -14.77
C HIS A 82 15.52 2.19 -15.02
N PRO A 83 16.74 2.61 -14.60
CA PRO A 83 17.96 1.91 -14.95
C PRO A 83 18.05 0.47 -14.40
N GLY A 84 17.14 0.06 -13.50
CA GLY A 84 17.20 -1.25 -12.87
C GLY A 84 18.12 -1.29 -11.65
N PHE A 85 18.38 -2.49 -11.17
CA PHE A 85 19.17 -2.70 -9.97
C PHE A 85 20.67 -2.56 -10.30
N GLY A 86 21.35 -1.58 -9.71
CA GLY A 86 22.80 -1.39 -9.82
C GLY A 86 23.26 -0.57 -11.03
N GLU A 87 22.35 0.06 -11.78
CA GLU A 87 22.65 0.83 -12.98
C GLU A 87 22.31 2.32 -12.83
N GLY A 88 23.12 3.03 -12.07
CA GLY A 88 22.99 4.49 -11.92
C GLY A 88 21.82 4.96 -11.06
N GLY A 89 21.97 6.14 -10.50
CA GLY A 89 21.02 6.73 -9.56
C GLY A 89 21.49 6.60 -8.11
N ARG A 90 20.97 7.48 -7.25
CA ARG A 90 21.46 7.68 -5.87
C ARG A 90 21.41 6.41 -5.02
N TYR A 91 20.46 5.52 -5.26
CA TYR A 91 20.21 4.32 -4.45
C TYR A 91 20.65 3.02 -5.12
N HIS A 92 21.25 3.09 -6.30
CA HIS A 92 21.62 1.92 -7.09
C HIS A 92 23.13 1.81 -7.30
N ASP A 93 23.90 2.68 -6.66
CA ASP A 93 25.36 2.73 -6.74
C ASP A 93 26.00 1.92 -5.61
N LYS A 94 26.69 0.84 -5.98
CA LYS A 94 27.38 -0.05 -5.04
C LYS A 94 28.52 0.63 -4.28
N GLU A 95 29.07 1.72 -4.79
CA GLU A 95 30.18 2.45 -4.13
C GLU A 95 29.72 3.15 -2.84
N ASN A 96 28.42 3.42 -2.72
CA ASN A 96 27.83 4.07 -1.55
C ASN A 96 27.14 3.06 -0.59
N GLU A 97 27.25 1.76 -0.85
CA GLU A 97 26.72 0.75 0.06
C GLU A 97 27.50 0.77 1.38
N ASN A 98 26.79 0.87 2.48
CA ASN A 98 27.33 0.70 3.83
C ASN A 98 26.68 -0.55 4.45
N PRO A 99 27.14 -1.76 4.07
CA PRO A 99 26.50 -3.00 4.49
C PRO A 99 26.56 -3.15 6.01
N LEU A 100 25.48 -3.65 6.58
CA LEU A 100 25.45 -4.04 7.98
C LEU A 100 26.39 -5.23 8.21
N PRO A 101 26.93 -5.41 9.44
CA PRO A 101 27.73 -6.58 9.76
C PRO A 101 27.03 -7.91 9.45
N ASP A 102 27.76 -8.89 8.92
CA ASP A 102 27.22 -10.18 8.48
C ASP A 102 26.58 -11.03 9.60
N ASP A 103 26.89 -10.71 10.86
CA ASP A 103 26.38 -11.39 12.05
C ASP A 103 25.11 -10.74 12.65
N GLU A 104 24.63 -9.66 12.07
CA GLU A 104 23.44 -8.96 12.56
C GLU A 104 22.16 -9.56 11.96
N LYS A 105 21.25 -10.02 12.84
CA LYS A 105 19.92 -10.45 12.42
C LYS A 105 19.12 -9.27 11.88
N LEU A 106 18.74 -9.36 10.63
CA LEU A 106 17.92 -8.36 9.97
C LEU A 106 16.44 -8.71 10.11
N THR A 107 15.64 -7.73 10.50
CA THR A 107 14.18 -7.86 10.58
C THR A 107 13.54 -6.81 9.69
N PHE A 108 12.77 -7.27 8.71
CA PHE A 108 12.01 -6.40 7.82
C PHE A 108 10.52 -6.60 8.01
N LEU A 109 9.76 -5.54 7.79
CA LEU A 109 8.31 -5.58 7.78
C LEU A 109 7.79 -5.26 6.40
N THR A 110 6.79 -6.01 5.94
CA THR A 110 5.98 -5.61 4.78
C THR A 110 4.80 -4.79 5.24
N VAL A 111 4.66 -3.59 4.73
CA VAL A 111 3.51 -2.70 4.96
C VAL A 111 2.90 -2.33 3.62
N TYR A 112 1.58 -2.34 3.53
CA TYR A 112 0.91 -2.17 2.25
C TYR A 112 -0.56 -1.78 2.41
N HIS A 113 -1.14 -1.24 1.34
CA HIS A 113 -2.59 -1.16 1.20
C HIS A 113 -3.20 -2.51 0.82
N GLN A 114 -4.48 -2.69 1.11
CA GLN A 114 -5.20 -3.89 0.67
C GLN A 114 -5.13 -4.05 -0.86
N ASN A 115 -4.98 -5.28 -1.32
CA ASN A 115 -4.96 -5.69 -2.74
C ASN A 115 -3.74 -5.25 -3.59
N CYS A 116 -2.63 -4.80 -3.00
CA CYS A 116 -1.43 -4.40 -3.74
C CYS A 116 -0.44 -5.54 -4.08
N GLY A 117 -0.89 -6.82 -4.06
CA GLY A 117 -0.06 -7.97 -4.46
C GLY A 117 0.90 -8.52 -3.40
N LYS A 118 0.67 -8.17 -2.14
CA LYS A 118 1.46 -8.59 -0.97
C LYS A 118 1.85 -10.08 -0.93
N THR A 119 0.84 -10.94 -1.01
CA THR A 119 1.03 -12.39 -0.83
C THR A 119 1.99 -12.96 -1.86
N THR A 120 1.96 -12.45 -3.07
CA THR A 120 2.87 -12.83 -4.14
C THR A 120 4.30 -12.46 -3.78
N LEU A 121 4.55 -11.20 -3.43
CA LEU A 121 5.90 -10.73 -3.05
C LEU A 121 6.43 -11.50 -1.83
N PHE A 122 5.62 -11.66 -0.78
CA PHE A 122 6.03 -12.39 0.42
C PHE A 122 6.40 -13.85 0.11
N ASN A 123 5.60 -14.52 -0.72
CA ASN A 123 5.87 -15.90 -1.14
C ASN A 123 7.13 -16.01 -2.01
N VAL A 124 7.39 -15.05 -2.88
CA VAL A 124 8.61 -15.00 -3.69
C VAL A 124 9.85 -14.84 -2.81
N LEU A 125 9.79 -13.95 -1.83
CA LEU A 125 10.90 -13.66 -0.92
C LEU A 125 11.20 -14.84 0.03
N THR A 126 10.17 -15.48 0.59
CA THR A 126 10.33 -16.51 1.64
C THR A 126 10.27 -17.94 1.12
N GLY A 127 9.67 -18.15 -0.04
CA GLY A 127 9.43 -19.51 -0.54
C GLY A 127 8.48 -20.30 0.37
N SER A 128 8.89 -21.55 0.75
CA SER A 128 8.12 -22.42 1.64
C SER A 128 8.45 -22.23 3.14
N ASN A 129 9.37 -21.35 3.48
CA ASN A 129 9.85 -21.15 4.85
C ASN A 129 9.03 -20.07 5.58
N GLN A 130 7.74 -20.33 5.73
CA GLN A 130 6.79 -19.42 6.36
C GLN A 130 6.26 -20.01 7.66
N HIS A 131 6.09 -19.17 8.67
CA HIS A 131 5.41 -19.50 9.91
C HIS A 131 4.16 -18.65 10.04
N ILE A 132 3.01 -19.30 10.25
CA ILE A 132 1.71 -18.63 10.37
C ILE A 132 1.30 -18.70 11.83
N GLY A 133 0.93 -17.56 12.39
CA GLY A 133 0.42 -17.42 13.75
C GLY A 133 -0.49 -16.20 13.85
N ASN A 134 -0.84 -15.81 15.05
CA ASN A 134 -1.58 -14.58 15.31
C ASN A 134 -0.72 -13.62 16.12
N PHE A 135 -0.98 -12.33 16.00
CA PHE A 135 -0.39 -11.35 16.90
C PHE A 135 -0.89 -11.58 18.34
N PRO A 136 -0.03 -11.39 19.36
CA PRO A 136 -0.40 -11.61 20.74
C PRO A 136 -1.63 -10.78 21.16
N GLY A 137 -2.64 -11.44 21.70
CA GLY A 137 -3.83 -10.78 22.27
C GLY A 137 -4.92 -10.37 21.28
N VAL A 138 -4.74 -10.62 19.98
CA VAL A 138 -5.71 -10.29 18.93
C VAL A 138 -5.89 -11.42 17.92
N THR A 139 -6.99 -11.41 17.18
CA THR A 139 -7.31 -12.38 16.11
C THR A 139 -6.78 -11.94 14.75
N VAL A 140 -5.65 -11.25 14.73
CA VAL A 140 -5.02 -10.75 13.50
C VAL A 140 -3.90 -11.69 13.10
N ASP A 141 -3.90 -12.11 11.84
CA ASP A 141 -2.92 -13.04 11.29
C ASP A 141 -1.52 -12.42 11.24
N ARG A 142 -0.54 -13.21 11.66
CA ARG A 142 0.89 -12.90 11.55
C ARG A 142 1.55 -13.95 10.68
N LYS A 143 2.35 -13.52 9.72
CA LYS A 143 3.19 -14.40 8.91
C LYS A 143 4.64 -13.95 9.01
N ASP A 144 5.48 -14.85 9.49
CA ASP A 144 6.91 -14.66 9.52
C ASP A 144 7.57 -15.58 8.50
N GLY A 145 8.63 -15.13 7.87
CA GLY A 145 9.40 -15.92 6.95
C GLY A 145 10.87 -15.52 6.94
N VAL A 146 11.73 -16.47 6.57
CA VAL A 146 13.15 -16.20 6.33
C VAL A 146 13.34 -15.94 4.84
N ILE A 147 14.07 -14.90 4.50
CA ILE A 147 14.33 -14.56 3.09
C ILE A 147 15.20 -15.62 2.45
N LYS A 148 14.78 -16.11 1.28
CA LYS A 148 15.46 -17.15 0.53
C LYS A 148 16.89 -16.70 0.16
N GLY A 149 17.88 -17.50 0.57
CA GLY A 149 19.30 -17.20 0.38
C GLY A 149 19.94 -16.34 1.47
N TYR A 150 19.14 -15.83 2.44
CA TYR A 150 19.59 -14.98 3.54
C TYR A 150 19.03 -15.51 4.87
N PRO A 151 19.64 -16.55 5.48
CA PRO A 151 19.08 -17.26 6.65
C PRO A 151 18.96 -16.38 7.90
N ASP A 152 19.74 -15.31 8.01
CA ASP A 152 19.71 -14.36 9.13
C ASP A 152 18.77 -13.18 8.91
N THR A 153 18.00 -13.20 7.81
CA THR A 153 17.06 -12.15 7.46
C THR A 153 15.62 -12.63 7.61
N LEU A 154 14.93 -12.08 8.59
CA LEU A 154 13.52 -12.35 8.87
C LEU A 154 12.64 -11.27 8.25
N ILE A 155 11.54 -11.66 7.64
CA ILE A 155 10.51 -10.77 7.16
C ILE A 155 9.18 -11.12 7.83
N THR A 156 8.50 -10.10 8.36
CA THR A 156 7.17 -10.23 8.95
C THR A 156 6.15 -9.53 8.07
N ASP A 157 5.10 -10.25 7.72
CA ASP A 157 3.96 -9.73 6.96
C ASP A 157 2.95 -9.11 7.91
N LEU A 158 2.72 -7.81 7.77
CA LEU A 158 1.72 -7.07 8.52
C LEU A 158 0.38 -7.04 7.78
N PRO A 159 -0.73 -6.86 8.48
CA PRO A 159 -2.02 -6.63 7.84
C PRO A 159 -2.00 -5.43 6.90
N GLY A 160 -2.81 -5.50 5.85
CA GLY A 160 -3.00 -4.35 4.95
C GLY A 160 -3.78 -3.24 5.65
N ILE A 161 -3.22 -2.05 5.64
CA ILE A 161 -3.78 -0.87 6.30
C ILE A 161 -3.87 0.30 5.32
N TYR A 162 -4.74 1.25 5.60
CA TYR A 162 -4.88 2.46 4.80
C TYR A 162 -4.10 3.64 5.39
N SER A 163 -3.95 3.66 6.71
CA SER A 163 -3.23 4.69 7.44
C SER A 163 -2.71 4.16 8.77
N MET A 164 -1.89 4.95 9.44
CA MET A 164 -1.42 4.67 10.80
C MET A 164 -2.42 5.11 11.88
N SER A 165 -3.63 5.52 11.50
CA SER A 165 -4.70 5.89 12.43
C SER A 165 -5.23 4.65 13.14
N PRO A 166 -5.34 4.63 14.48
CA PRO A 166 -5.73 3.44 15.25
C PRO A 166 -7.25 3.23 15.25
N TYR A 167 -7.82 2.91 14.08
CA TYR A 167 -9.25 2.66 13.95
C TYR A 167 -9.60 1.17 13.94
N SER A 168 -8.96 0.41 13.05
CA SER A 168 -9.18 -1.04 12.98
C SER A 168 -8.19 -1.81 13.86
N SER A 169 -8.51 -3.08 14.18
CA SER A 169 -7.59 -3.96 14.89
C SER A 169 -6.27 -4.16 14.14
N GLU A 170 -6.35 -4.21 12.82
CA GLU A 170 -5.21 -4.36 11.92
C GLU A 170 -4.30 -3.13 11.96
N GLU A 171 -4.86 -1.93 11.95
CA GLU A 171 -4.11 -0.67 12.06
C GLU A 171 -3.45 -0.51 13.41
N ILE A 172 -4.16 -0.86 14.50
CA ILE A 172 -3.62 -0.84 15.86
C ILE A 172 -2.43 -1.80 15.97
N VAL A 173 -2.59 -3.05 15.52
CA VAL A 173 -1.54 -4.07 15.57
C VAL A 173 -0.32 -3.66 14.75
N THR A 174 -0.53 -3.19 13.52
CA THR A 174 0.55 -2.74 12.66
C THR A 174 1.34 -1.58 13.29
N ARG A 175 0.62 -0.59 13.82
CA ARG A 175 1.23 0.55 14.51
C ARG A 175 2.03 0.15 15.74
N GLU A 176 1.45 -0.69 16.61
CA GLU A 176 2.12 -1.16 17.81
C GLU A 176 3.39 -1.95 17.45
N PHE A 177 3.30 -2.82 16.45
CA PHE A 177 4.45 -3.61 16.00
C PHE A 177 5.57 -2.72 15.46
N LEU A 178 5.26 -1.72 14.63
CA LEU A 178 6.25 -0.77 14.11
C LEU A 178 6.94 0.03 15.22
N LEU A 179 6.21 0.43 16.24
CA LEU A 179 6.73 1.25 17.33
C LEU A 179 7.50 0.44 18.39
N MET A 180 7.06 -0.79 18.68
CA MET A 180 7.63 -1.63 19.76
C MET A 180 8.80 -2.47 19.28
N ASP A 181 8.65 -3.17 18.14
CA ASP A 181 9.66 -4.13 17.66
C ASP A 181 10.81 -3.47 16.87
N LYS A 182 10.65 -2.20 16.48
CA LYS A 182 11.67 -1.40 15.79
C LYS A 182 12.44 -2.20 14.74
N PRO A 183 11.79 -2.57 13.62
CA PRO A 183 12.43 -3.34 12.58
C PRO A 183 13.65 -2.60 12.01
N LYS A 184 14.58 -3.33 11.41
CA LYS A 184 15.74 -2.73 10.74
C LYS A 184 15.35 -2.03 9.43
N GLY A 185 14.23 -2.41 8.84
CA GLY A 185 13.71 -1.75 7.64
C GLY A 185 12.27 -2.13 7.34
N ILE A 186 11.66 -1.31 6.50
CA ILE A 186 10.30 -1.48 6.00
C ILE A 186 10.34 -1.71 4.50
N ILE A 187 9.63 -2.74 4.03
CA ILE A 187 9.30 -2.92 2.61
C ILE A 187 7.86 -2.43 2.44
N ASN A 188 7.71 -1.24 1.91
CA ASN A 188 6.40 -0.64 1.64
C ASN A 188 5.96 -1.00 0.22
N ILE A 189 4.89 -1.78 0.09
CA ILE A 189 4.37 -2.25 -1.20
C ILE A 189 3.30 -1.27 -1.67
N LEU A 190 3.54 -0.63 -2.81
CA LEU A 190 2.63 0.30 -3.46
C LEU A 190 2.05 -0.30 -4.73
N ASP A 191 0.79 -0.01 -4.98
CA ASP A 191 0.13 -0.25 -6.25
C ASP A 191 0.42 0.90 -7.21
N ALA A 192 1.14 0.63 -8.30
CA ALA A 192 1.50 1.62 -9.31
C ALA A 192 0.29 2.19 -10.06
N THR A 193 -0.84 1.49 -10.05
CA THR A 193 -2.09 1.97 -10.68
C THR A 193 -2.80 3.01 -9.82
N ASN A 194 -2.47 3.08 -8.51
CA ASN A 194 -3.11 3.93 -7.50
C ASN A 194 -2.09 4.61 -6.57
N ILE A 195 -1.03 5.17 -7.15
CA ILE A 195 0.09 5.75 -6.40
C ILE A 195 -0.35 6.83 -5.40
N GLU A 196 -1.20 7.76 -5.80
CA GLU A 196 -1.60 8.91 -4.97
C GLU A 196 -2.15 8.49 -3.62
N ARG A 197 -3.03 7.49 -3.62
CA ARG A 197 -3.60 6.96 -2.39
C ARG A 197 -2.56 6.25 -1.52
N ASN A 198 -1.71 5.45 -2.15
CA ASN A 198 -0.72 4.66 -1.45
C ASN A 198 0.38 5.54 -0.81
N LEU A 199 0.71 6.68 -1.42
CA LEU A 199 1.69 7.62 -0.89
C LEU A 199 1.31 8.20 0.47
N TYR A 200 0.03 8.31 0.80
CA TYR A 200 -0.40 8.80 2.12
C TYR A 200 0.16 7.94 3.26
N LEU A 201 -0.01 6.62 3.16
CA LEU A 201 0.58 5.68 4.13
C LEU A 201 2.11 5.74 4.11
N SER A 202 2.72 5.83 2.93
CA SER A 202 4.17 5.92 2.78
C SER A 202 4.74 7.13 3.52
N MET A 203 4.10 8.29 3.41
CA MET A 203 4.51 9.49 4.14
C MET A 203 4.48 9.29 5.66
N GLN A 204 3.43 8.66 6.18
CA GLN A 204 3.31 8.34 7.60
C GLN A 204 4.38 7.34 8.08
N LEU A 205 4.74 6.35 7.24
CA LEU A 205 5.81 5.40 7.55
C LEU A 205 7.18 6.09 7.57
N MET A 206 7.42 7.02 6.66
CA MET A 206 8.67 7.81 6.62
C MET A 206 8.87 8.66 7.88
N GLU A 207 7.78 9.19 8.47
CA GLU A 207 7.83 9.96 9.73
C GLU A 207 8.35 9.13 10.92
N LEU A 208 8.28 7.79 10.84
CA LEU A 208 8.82 6.91 11.88
C LEU A 208 10.36 6.87 11.88
N GLY A 209 11.03 7.37 10.84
CA GLY A 209 12.49 7.37 10.71
C GLY A 209 13.12 5.98 10.57
N ILE A 210 12.34 4.96 10.25
CA ILE A 210 12.84 3.60 10.00
C ILE A 210 13.27 3.53 8.52
N PRO A 211 14.44 2.95 8.19
CA PRO A 211 14.86 2.75 6.83
C PRO A 211 13.77 2.05 6.00
N MET A 212 13.46 2.55 4.82
CA MET A 212 12.38 2.05 4.01
C MET A 212 12.78 1.91 2.55
N VAL A 213 12.28 0.86 1.90
CA VAL A 213 12.29 0.68 0.45
C VAL A 213 10.85 0.58 -0.05
N ILE A 214 10.57 1.17 -1.18
CA ILE A 214 9.28 1.08 -1.85
C ILE A 214 9.35 -0.01 -2.92
N ALA A 215 8.50 -1.02 -2.81
CA ALA A 215 8.25 -2.01 -3.84
C ALA A 215 7.03 -1.56 -4.67
N LEU A 216 7.27 -0.97 -5.83
CA LEU A 216 6.23 -0.44 -6.71
C LEU A 216 5.69 -1.56 -7.60
N ASN A 217 4.57 -2.15 -7.21
CA ASN A 217 3.97 -3.31 -7.87
C ASN A 217 2.95 -2.93 -8.96
N MET A 218 2.50 -3.91 -9.73
CA MET A 218 1.53 -3.78 -10.83
C MET A 218 2.03 -2.90 -11.99
N MET A 219 3.34 -2.89 -12.20
CA MET A 219 3.95 -2.14 -13.30
C MET A 219 3.55 -2.67 -14.68
N ASP A 220 3.21 -3.95 -14.78
CA ASP A 220 2.63 -4.58 -15.95
C ASP A 220 1.24 -4.00 -16.29
N GLU A 221 0.38 -3.82 -15.30
CA GLU A 221 -0.94 -3.21 -15.50
C GLU A 221 -0.85 -1.76 -15.95
N VAL A 222 0.06 -0.98 -15.37
CA VAL A 222 0.33 0.40 -15.82
C VAL A 222 0.71 0.43 -17.29
N ARG A 223 1.60 -0.50 -17.74
CA ARG A 223 2.04 -0.60 -19.14
C ARG A 223 0.91 -1.01 -20.08
N VAL A 224 0.11 -2.02 -19.69
CA VAL A 224 -1.05 -2.48 -20.47
C VAL A 224 -2.06 -1.35 -20.68
N ASN A 225 -2.27 -0.52 -19.66
CA ASN A 225 -3.16 0.64 -19.73
C ASN A 225 -2.54 1.86 -20.43
N GLY A 226 -1.33 1.72 -21.00
CA GLY A 226 -0.63 2.79 -21.71
C GLY A 226 -0.10 3.91 -20.81
N GLY A 227 -0.05 3.66 -19.50
CA GLY A 227 0.52 4.56 -18.51
C GLY A 227 2.03 4.38 -18.34
N SER A 228 2.64 5.31 -17.61
CA SER A 228 4.04 5.23 -17.19
C SER A 228 4.23 5.94 -15.84
N VAL A 229 5.18 5.45 -15.05
CA VAL A 229 5.53 6.04 -13.76
C VAL A 229 6.96 6.55 -13.82
N ARG A 230 7.19 7.78 -13.35
CA ARG A 230 8.53 8.38 -13.24
C ARG A 230 9.19 7.93 -11.94
N ILE A 231 9.69 6.72 -11.89
CA ILE A 231 10.25 6.10 -10.69
C ILE A 231 11.38 6.94 -10.10
N ASN A 232 12.33 7.40 -10.92
CA ASN A 232 13.44 8.24 -10.47
C ASN A 232 12.97 9.54 -9.82
N ALA A 233 11.87 10.14 -10.33
CA ALA A 233 11.31 11.34 -9.72
C ALA A 233 10.67 11.05 -8.35
N ILE A 234 10.05 9.88 -8.18
CA ILE A 234 9.52 9.45 -6.89
C ILE A 234 10.65 9.23 -5.89
N GLU A 235 11.74 8.57 -6.30
CA GLU A 235 12.93 8.39 -5.46
C GLU A 235 13.54 9.71 -5.01
N GLU A 236 13.69 10.66 -5.94
CA GLU A 236 14.23 12.00 -5.64
C GLU A 236 13.34 12.78 -4.65
N LEU A 237 12.01 12.72 -4.84
CA LEU A 237 11.05 13.42 -4.00
C LEU A 237 10.94 12.82 -2.61
N LEU A 238 10.88 11.50 -2.52
CA LEU A 238 10.68 10.81 -1.24
C LEU A 238 12.00 10.56 -0.50
N GLY A 239 13.13 10.53 -1.20
CA GLY A 239 14.43 10.24 -0.59
C GLY A 239 14.60 8.78 -0.15
N VAL A 240 13.85 7.86 -0.75
CA VAL A 240 13.90 6.41 -0.48
C VAL A 240 14.01 5.62 -1.78
N PRO A 241 14.66 4.43 -1.79
CA PRO A 241 14.74 3.57 -2.96
C PRO A 241 13.35 3.12 -3.42
N VAL A 242 13.11 3.11 -4.75
CA VAL A 242 11.87 2.61 -5.35
C VAL A 242 12.18 1.52 -6.36
N ILE A 243 11.75 0.31 -6.09
CA ILE A 243 12.02 -0.87 -6.93
C ILE A 243 10.75 -1.27 -7.68
N PRO A 244 10.73 -1.16 -9.01
CA PRO A 244 9.59 -1.62 -9.80
C PRO A 244 9.51 -3.15 -9.82
N ILE A 245 8.32 -3.66 -9.53
CA ILE A 245 8.00 -5.09 -9.55
C ILE A 245 6.67 -5.35 -10.26
N SER A 246 6.40 -6.62 -10.63
CA SER A 246 5.15 -7.07 -11.26
C SER A 246 4.92 -8.56 -11.03
#